data_bd8486e01d019df5ae6b719e4bfc5440
#
_entry.id   bd8486e01d019df5ae6b719e4bfc5440
#
_cell.length_a   1.000
_cell.length_b   1.000
_cell.length_c   1.000
_cell.angle_alpha   90.00
_cell.angle_beta   90.00
_cell.angle_gamma   90.00
#
_symmetry.space_group_name_H-M   'P 1'
#
loop_
_entity.id
_entity.type
_entity.pdbx_description
1 polymer ?
#
loop_
_entity_poly.entity_id
_entity_poly.type
_entity_poly.pdbx_seq_one_letter_code
_entity_poly.pdbx_strand_id
1 'polypeptide(L)'
;MSELQTLTAETTAAPTSAVSIALPLVLIADADPQSRLRRSRQLTDRGFRVTVARTGFETIVKASCHLPDLILVDGSLGDRGVQETSELLSRCPATAHIPIVRLSPGRRLTSRVLAVASAAR
;
A
#
# COMPACT_ATOMS: atom_id res chain seq x y z
N MET A 1 3.31 -30.72 -21.58
CA MET A 1 3.41 -30.39 -20.99
C MET A 1 3.49 -30.03 -20.53
N SER A 2 3.38 -29.84 -20.52
CA SER A 2 3.51 -29.18 -19.79
C SER A 2 3.42 -28.74 -19.36
N GLU A 3 3.37 -28.35 -19.14
CA GLU A 3 3.35 -27.58 -18.52
C GLU A 3 3.21 -26.97 -18.26
N LEU A 4 2.97 -26.92 -18.57
CA LEU A 4 2.90 -26.05 -18.19
C LEU A 4 2.41 -25.75 -18.06
N GLN A 5 2.46 -25.69 -18.15
CA GLN A 5 2.05 -25.07 -17.79
C GLN A 5 1.68 -24.78 -17.23
N THR A 6 1.50 -24.82 -17.45
CA THR A 6 1.31 -24.20 -16.74
C THR A 6 1.04 -23.82 -16.31
N LEU A 7 0.73 -23.58 -16.46
CA LEU A 7 0.59 -22.85 -15.93
C LEU A 7 0.34 -22.47 -15.78
N THR A 8 0.22 -22.43 -16.06
CA THR A 8 0.00 -21.71 -15.82
C THR A 8 -0.55 -21.52 -15.67
N ALA A 9 -0.67 -21.54 -15.97
CA ALA A 9 -1.07 -20.92 -15.63
C ALA A 9 -1.67 -20.81 -15.39
N GLU A 10 -1.71 -20.62 -15.48
CA GLU A 10 -2.10 -20.11 -15.07
C GLU A 10 -2.48 -19.74 -14.80
N THR A 11 -2.66 -19.73 -15.07
CA THR A 11 -2.92 -19.06 -14.69
C THR A 11 -3.44 -18.82 -14.65
N THR A 12 -3.66 -18.82 -14.85
CA THR A 12 -4.07 -18.23 -14.62
C THR A 12 -4.62 -17.95 -14.55
N ALA A 13 -4.88 -17.99 -14.75
CA ALA A 13 -5.32 -17.33 -14.47
C ALA A 13 -5.89 -17.10 -14.42
N ALA A 14 -6.16 -17.03 -14.60
CA ALA A 14 -6.57 -16.38 -14.26
C ALA A 14 -7.22 -16.28 -14.15
N PRO A 15 -7.35 -16.27 -14.17
CA PRO A 15 -7.92 -15.71 -13.77
C PRO A 15 -8.34 -15.42 -13.68
N THR A 16 -8.40 -15.03 -13.69
CA THR A 16 -8.62 -14.33 -13.37
C THR A 16 -8.75 -13.79 -13.54
N SER A 17 -8.67 -13.57 -13.75
CA SER A 17 -8.80 -12.73 -13.64
C SER A 17 -9.11 -12.15 -13.72
N ALA A 18 -9.23 -12.00 -13.83
CA ALA A 18 -9.46 -11.27 -13.66
C ALA A 18 -9.88 -10.96 -13.04
N VAL A 19 -10.07 -11.25 -13.00
CA VAL A 19 -10.41 -10.89 -12.16
C VAL A 19 -10.10 -10.51 -11.39
N SER A 20 -9.80 -10.85 -11.60
CA SER A 20 -9.42 -10.34 -10.56
C SER A 20 -9.46 -9.05 -10.61
N ILE A 21 -10.38 -8.81 -10.41
CA ILE A 21 -10.51 -7.49 -10.10
C ILE A 21 -9.50 -7.17 -9.09
N ALA A 22 -8.62 -6.36 -9.44
CA ALA A 22 -7.54 -6.05 -8.57
C ALA A 22 -8.08 -5.39 -7.32
N LEU A 23 -7.81 -6.00 -6.18
CA LEU A 23 -8.04 -5.36 -4.90
C LEU A 23 -7.12 -4.16 -4.79
N PRO A 24 -7.53 -3.12 -4.06
CA PRO A 24 -6.68 -1.97 -3.86
C PRO A 24 -5.33 -2.35 -3.28
N LEU A 25 -4.30 -1.71 -3.76
CA LEU A 25 -2.95 -1.84 -3.23
C LEU A 25 -2.68 -0.69 -2.27
N VAL A 26 -2.35 -1.01 -1.04
CA VAL A 26 -2.07 -0.02 0.00
C VAL A 26 -0.59 -0.05 0.34
N LEU A 27 0.06 1.09 0.30
CA LEU A 27 1.43 1.23 0.76
C LEU A 27 1.41 1.77 2.19
N ILE A 28 2.04 1.05 3.10
CA ILE A 28 2.15 1.48 4.50
C ILE A 28 3.58 1.94 4.76
N ALA A 29 3.73 3.22 5.08
CA ALA A 29 5.01 3.79 5.46
C ALA A 29 5.05 3.92 6.98
N ASP A 30 5.83 3.07 7.63
CA ASP A 30 5.85 2.95 9.08
C ASP A 30 7.24 2.51 9.54
N ALA A 31 7.87 3.32 10.37
CA ALA A 31 9.23 3.02 10.84
C ALA A 31 9.26 1.95 11.93
N ASP A 32 8.13 1.72 12.61
CA ASP A 32 8.06 0.73 13.69
C ASP A 32 7.71 -0.65 13.12
N PRO A 33 8.63 -1.64 13.28
CA PRO A 33 8.40 -2.97 12.70
C PRO A 33 7.13 -3.67 13.21
N GLN A 34 6.81 -3.50 14.50
CA GLN A 34 5.64 -4.18 15.06
C GLN A 34 4.35 -3.56 14.56
N SER A 35 4.28 -2.25 14.55
CA SER A 35 3.14 -1.52 14.03
C SER A 35 2.94 -1.82 12.54
N ARG A 36 4.03 -1.81 11.80
CA ARG A 36 4.01 -2.09 10.37
C ARG A 36 3.44 -3.48 10.08
N LEU A 37 3.91 -4.48 10.81
CA LEU A 37 3.43 -5.85 10.64
C LEU A 37 1.95 -5.98 11.02
N ARG A 38 1.56 -5.38 12.12
CA ARG A 38 0.17 -5.45 12.61
C ARG A 38 -0.79 -4.84 11.60
N ARG A 39 -0.42 -3.69 11.07
CA ARG A 39 -1.26 -2.99 10.08
C ARG A 39 -1.32 -3.75 8.76
N SER A 40 -0.20 -4.32 8.34
CA SER A 40 -0.17 -5.16 7.15
C SER A 40 -1.14 -6.33 7.27
N ARG A 41 -1.12 -7.00 8.42
CA ARG A 41 -2.02 -8.12 8.66
C ARG A 41 -3.47 -7.68 8.70
N GLN A 42 -3.73 -6.53 9.32
CA GLN A 42 -5.09 -6.01 9.39
C GLN A 42 -5.67 -5.76 8.00
N LEU A 43 -4.85 -5.27 7.09
CA LEU A 43 -5.29 -5.02 5.72
C LEU A 43 -5.38 -6.31 4.90
N THR A 44 -4.39 -7.17 4.98
CA THR A 44 -4.43 -8.43 4.22
C THR A 44 -5.58 -9.32 4.66
N ASP A 45 -5.93 -9.31 5.94
CA ASP A 45 -7.07 -10.07 6.45
C ASP A 45 -8.39 -9.58 5.85
N ARG A 46 -8.42 -8.36 5.37
CA ARG A 46 -9.60 -7.79 4.71
C ARG A 46 -9.51 -7.85 3.19
N GLY A 47 -8.50 -8.53 2.68
CA GLY A 47 -8.38 -8.76 1.24
C GLY A 47 -7.56 -7.73 0.48
N PHE A 48 -6.98 -6.73 1.16
CA PHE A 48 -6.16 -5.74 0.46
C PHE A 48 -4.80 -6.30 0.10
N ARG A 49 -4.24 -5.80 -1.00
CA ARG A 49 -2.83 -6.03 -1.30
C ARG A 49 -2.02 -4.96 -0.57
N VAL A 50 -0.88 -5.34 -0.02
CA VAL A 50 -0.09 -4.45 0.83
C VAL A 50 1.37 -4.46 0.41
N THR A 51 1.97 -3.28 0.37
CA THR A 51 3.42 -3.14 0.32
C THR A 51 3.83 -2.21 1.46
N VAL A 52 5.03 -2.35 1.96
CA VAL A 52 5.47 -1.60 3.13
C VAL A 52 6.76 -0.85 2.86
N ALA A 53 6.94 0.25 3.58
CA ALA A 53 8.15 1.05 3.53
C ALA A 53 8.51 1.45 4.96
N ARG A 54 9.80 1.50 5.26
CA ARG A 54 10.28 1.81 6.60
C ARG A 54 10.73 3.26 6.75
N THR A 55 10.98 3.93 5.65
CA THR A 55 11.49 5.30 5.62
C THR A 55 10.73 6.10 4.57
N GLY A 56 10.88 7.43 4.64
CA GLY A 56 10.28 8.28 3.61
C GLY A 56 10.86 8.02 2.24
N PHE A 57 12.17 7.79 2.16
CA PHE A 57 12.82 7.50 0.88
C PHE A 57 12.27 6.21 0.27
N GLU A 58 12.19 5.16 1.08
CA GLU A 58 11.65 3.89 0.61
C GLU A 58 10.19 4.04 0.16
N THR A 59 9.44 4.88 0.86
CA THR A 59 8.04 5.17 0.49
C THR A 59 7.96 5.75 -0.92
N ILE A 60 8.83 6.70 -1.23
CA ILE A 60 8.83 7.33 -2.54
C ILE A 60 9.20 6.34 -3.63
N VAL A 61 10.22 5.53 -3.38
CA VAL A 61 10.65 4.51 -4.33
C VAL A 61 9.52 3.53 -4.61
N LYS A 62 8.90 3.00 -3.56
CA LYS A 62 7.84 2.01 -3.72
C LYS A 62 6.58 2.59 -4.34
N ALA A 63 6.23 3.82 -3.98
CA ALA A 63 5.08 4.48 -4.59
C ALA A 63 5.28 4.67 -6.10
N SER A 64 6.49 5.04 -6.49
CA SER A 64 6.81 5.25 -7.90
C SER A 64 6.83 3.94 -8.69
N CYS A 65 7.29 2.86 -8.05
CA CYS A 65 7.42 1.57 -8.72
C CYS A 65 6.10 0.79 -8.78
N HIS A 66 5.28 0.87 -7.73
CA HIS A 66 4.10 0.03 -7.62
C HIS A 66 2.79 0.78 -7.82
N LEU A 67 2.81 2.10 -7.78
CA LEU A 67 1.65 2.96 -7.99
C LEU A 67 0.45 2.50 -7.15
N PRO A 68 0.57 2.55 -5.82
CA PRO A 68 -0.52 2.10 -4.95
C PRO A 68 -1.76 2.98 -5.09
N ASP A 69 -2.88 2.44 -4.67
CA ASP A 69 -4.15 3.16 -4.68
C ASP A 69 -4.29 4.09 -3.47
N LEU A 70 -3.54 3.81 -2.41
CA LEU A 70 -3.57 4.59 -1.18
C LEU A 70 -2.23 4.48 -0.48
N ILE A 71 -1.77 5.57 0.12
CA ILE A 71 -0.55 5.57 0.92
C ILE A 71 -0.91 5.98 2.34
N LEU A 72 -0.56 5.12 3.31
CA LEU A 72 -0.74 5.40 4.72
C LEU A 72 0.62 5.73 5.30
N VAL A 73 0.77 6.94 5.85
CA VAL A 73 2.05 7.40 6.37
C VAL A 73 1.95 7.55 7.87
N ASP A 74 2.71 6.73 8.58
CA ASP A 74 2.70 6.74 10.03
C ASP A 74 3.55 7.88 10.59
N GLY A 75 3.07 8.46 11.69
CA GLY A 75 3.80 9.53 12.36
C GLY A 75 5.16 9.13 12.90
N SER A 76 5.46 7.82 12.96
CA SER A 76 6.78 7.34 13.39
C SER A 76 7.91 7.77 12.45
N LEU A 77 7.59 8.22 11.23
CA LEU A 77 8.59 8.81 10.33
C LEU A 77 9.02 10.20 10.81
N GLY A 78 8.39 10.73 11.85
CA GLY A 78 8.62 12.09 12.33
C GLY A 78 7.80 13.09 11.54
N ASP A 79 7.48 14.22 12.16
CA ASP A 79 6.67 15.24 11.50
C ASP A 79 7.32 15.72 10.21
N ARG A 80 8.62 15.95 10.25
CA ARG A 80 9.35 16.40 9.09
C ARG A 80 9.39 15.33 8.01
N GLY A 81 9.63 14.07 8.41
CA GLY A 81 9.65 12.96 7.46
C GLY A 81 8.31 12.78 6.77
N VAL A 82 7.21 12.87 7.53
CA VAL A 82 5.87 12.78 6.97
C VAL A 82 5.64 13.91 5.96
N GLN A 83 5.98 15.12 6.34
CA GLN A 83 5.75 16.29 5.49
C GLN A 83 6.58 16.22 4.21
N GLU A 84 7.86 15.93 4.33
CA GLU A 84 8.75 15.86 3.16
C GLU A 84 8.33 14.76 2.20
N THR A 85 7.98 13.60 2.74
CA THR A 85 7.52 12.48 1.93
C THR A 85 6.24 12.83 1.18
N SER A 86 5.28 13.43 1.88
CA SER A 86 4.02 13.82 1.29
C SER A 86 4.21 14.87 0.19
N GLU A 87 5.08 15.82 0.42
CA GLU A 87 5.35 16.87 -0.56
C GLU A 87 6.00 16.31 -1.83
N LEU A 88 6.97 15.43 -1.66
CA LEU A 88 7.64 14.84 -2.81
C LEU A 88 6.70 13.98 -3.64
N LEU A 89 5.84 13.21 -2.97
CA LEU A 89 4.85 12.40 -3.67
C LEU A 89 3.86 13.28 -4.44
N SER A 90 3.48 14.41 -3.85
CA SER A 90 2.51 15.32 -4.45
C SER A 90 3.08 16.05 -5.67
N ARG A 91 4.40 16.20 -5.74
CA ARG A 91 5.04 16.88 -6.84
C ARG A 91 5.37 15.97 -8.02
N CYS A 92 5.42 14.68 -7.79
CA CYS A 92 5.73 13.74 -8.85
C CYS A 92 4.46 13.42 -9.63
N PRO A 93 4.43 13.66 -10.95
CA PRO A 93 3.21 13.40 -11.73
C PRO A 93 2.69 11.97 -11.60
N ALA A 94 3.57 11.00 -11.46
CA ALA A 94 3.17 9.60 -11.36
C ALA A 94 2.44 9.28 -10.06
N THR A 95 2.70 10.03 -8.98
CA THR A 95 2.15 9.74 -7.66
C THR A 95 1.24 10.85 -7.13
N ALA A 96 1.17 11.99 -7.80
CA ALA A 96 0.45 13.17 -7.29
C ALA A 96 -1.04 12.90 -7.04
N HIS A 97 -1.63 11.96 -7.78
CA HIS A 97 -3.05 11.63 -7.65
C HIS A 97 -3.35 10.63 -6.54
N ILE A 98 -2.32 10.02 -5.96
CA ILE A 98 -2.53 8.97 -4.96
C ILE A 98 -2.86 9.61 -3.62
N PRO A 99 -4.00 9.27 -3.00
CA PRO A 99 -4.33 9.85 -1.70
C PRO A 99 -3.36 9.37 -0.62
N ILE A 100 -3.04 10.29 0.28
CA ILE A 100 -2.14 10.04 1.39
C ILE A 100 -2.89 10.30 2.69
N VAL A 101 -2.86 9.35 3.60
CA VAL A 101 -3.49 9.49 4.92
C VAL A 101 -2.43 9.35 5.98
N ARG A 102 -2.37 10.31 6.90
CA ARG A 102 -1.45 10.25 8.02
C ARG A 102 -2.07 9.44 9.15
N LEU A 103 -1.27 8.56 9.74
CA LEU A 103 -1.69 7.73 10.87
C LEU A 103 -0.96 8.15 12.14
N SER A 104 -1.66 8.05 13.27
CA SER A 104 -1.03 8.24 14.58
C SER A 104 -0.15 7.04 14.91
N PRO A 105 1.04 7.27 15.49
CA PRO A 105 1.97 6.18 15.77
C PRO A 105 1.35 5.11 16.67
N GLY A 106 1.63 3.86 16.32
CA GLY A 106 1.28 2.71 17.15
C GLY A 106 -0.19 2.34 17.21
N ARG A 107 -1.05 3.07 16.54
CA ARG A 107 -2.49 2.80 16.61
C ARG A 107 -2.92 1.84 15.52
N ARG A 108 -3.93 1.04 15.84
CA ARG A 108 -4.56 0.18 14.86
C ARG A 108 -5.27 1.05 13.82
N LEU A 109 -5.44 0.50 12.63
CA LEU A 109 -6.22 1.19 11.60
C LEU A 109 -7.68 1.25 12.04
N THR A 110 -8.26 2.43 11.90
CA THR A 110 -9.66 2.64 12.30
C THR A 110 -10.60 2.19 11.18
N SER A 111 -11.87 2.03 11.52
CA SER A 111 -12.89 1.73 10.51
C SER A 111 -12.92 2.79 9.42
N ARG A 112 -12.67 4.05 9.78
CA ARG A 112 -12.66 5.14 8.82
C ARG A 112 -11.53 4.97 7.79
N VAL A 113 -10.33 4.64 8.27
CA VAL A 113 -9.19 4.39 7.38
C VAL A 113 -9.46 3.20 6.48
N LEU A 114 -10.03 2.13 7.05
CA LEU A 114 -10.37 0.95 6.27
C LEU A 114 -11.41 1.25 5.21
N ALA A 115 -12.36 2.13 5.52
CA ALA A 115 -13.37 2.56 4.53
C ALA A 115 -12.72 3.35 3.40
N VAL A 116 -11.77 4.23 3.72
CA VAL A 116 -11.03 4.98 2.71
C VAL A 116 -10.26 4.02 1.81
N ALA A 117 -9.61 3.02 2.40
CA ALA A 117 -8.87 2.02 1.64
C ALA A 117 -9.80 1.25 0.70
N SER A 118 -10.98 0.87 1.18
CA SER A 118 -11.95 0.14 0.36
C SER A 118 -12.46 0.97 -0.81
N ALA A 119 -12.53 2.27 -0.65
CA ALA A 119 -13.00 3.17 -1.70
C ALA A 119 -11.89 3.60 -2.65
N ALA A 120 -10.64 3.34 -2.33
CA ALA A 120 -9.49 3.74 -3.14
C ALA A 120 -9.45 2.87 -4.40
N ARG A 121 -9.41 3.51 -5.56
CA ARG A 121 -9.21 2.82 -6.82
C ARG A 121 -9.46 3.75 -7.98
#